data_86f644d2cfcbdcf0bb07d5b5d426a6ae
#
_entry.id   86f644d2cfcbdcf0bb07d5b5d426a6ae
#
_cell.length_a   1.000
_cell.length_b   1.000
_cell.length_c   1.000
_cell.angle_alpha   90.00
_cell.angle_beta   90.00
_cell.angle_gamma   90.00
#
_symmetry.space_group_name_H-M   'P 1'
#
loop_
_entity.id
_entity.type
_entity.pdbx_description
1 polymer ?
#
loop_
_entity_poly.entity_id
_entity_poly.type
_entity_poly.pdbx_seq_one_letter_code
_entity_poly.pdbx_strand_id
1 'polypeptide(L)'
;MRRTPADVMQLVDPHPRFHRSFLASVDEFVAAGETHHAGLLSWPADRTFPGIEFTRTSLEDPAEFEHLVGFVLTQRDPASSRPRAYVAYTELWMAEGDEYLGRISLRHELNELLYTWGGHIGYAVRPGARRRGHASAALKGMIEVCRRMGIDPVLITCDVDNEPSRRTIEGAGGTYEDTREGKLRYWIDL
;
A
#
# COMPACT_ATOMS: atom_id res chain seq x y z
N MET A 1 25.72 0.49 -19.31
CA MET A 1 24.45 1.05 -19.82
C MET A 1 23.87 1.94 -18.73
N ARG A 2 23.68 3.24 -18.95
CA ARG A 2 23.06 4.13 -17.94
C ARG A 2 21.55 3.84 -17.96
N ARG A 3 20.96 3.52 -16.80
CA ARG A 3 19.50 3.39 -16.67
C ARG A 3 18.86 4.74 -17.02
N THR A 4 17.83 4.73 -17.86
CA THR A 4 17.02 5.93 -18.09
C THR A 4 16.14 6.21 -16.88
N PRO A 5 15.59 7.42 -16.68
CA PRO A 5 14.64 7.68 -15.61
C PRO A 5 13.43 6.73 -15.61
N ALA A 6 13.06 6.18 -16.77
CA ALA A 6 11.99 5.18 -16.91
C ALA A 6 12.38 3.79 -16.36
N ASP A 7 13.69 3.52 -16.22
CA ASP A 7 14.21 2.23 -15.71
C ASP A 7 14.42 2.22 -14.18
N VAL A 8 13.94 3.23 -13.49
CA VAL A 8 14.05 3.36 -12.02
C VAL A 8 12.65 3.40 -11.43
N MET A 9 12.40 2.56 -10.42
CA MET A 9 11.13 2.56 -9.71
C MET A 9 10.81 3.95 -9.15
N GLN A 10 9.59 4.40 -9.41
CA GLN A 10 9.03 5.65 -8.93
C GLN A 10 7.77 5.37 -8.12
N LEU A 11 7.49 6.22 -7.12
CA LEU A 11 6.19 6.30 -6.48
C LEU A 11 5.34 7.30 -7.25
N VAL A 12 4.22 6.81 -7.77
CA VAL A 12 3.29 7.59 -8.59
C VAL A 12 1.87 7.47 -8.02
N ASP A 13 1.02 8.42 -8.34
CA ASP A 13 -0.41 8.29 -8.08
C ASP A 13 -1.00 7.12 -8.88
N PRO A 14 -2.01 6.41 -8.33
CA PRO A 14 -2.83 5.48 -9.11
C PRO A 14 -3.28 6.10 -10.43
N HIS A 15 -3.17 5.35 -11.53
CA HIS A 15 -3.52 5.87 -12.85
C HIS A 15 -4.03 4.76 -13.79
N PRO A 16 -5.06 5.00 -14.62
CA PRO A 16 -5.64 4.01 -15.53
C PRO A 16 -4.66 3.37 -16.52
N ARG A 17 -3.55 4.04 -16.87
CA ARG A 17 -2.50 3.49 -17.74
C ARG A 17 -1.92 2.16 -17.27
N PHE A 18 -1.99 1.87 -15.97
CA PHE A 18 -1.47 0.65 -15.38
C PHE A 18 -2.43 -0.54 -15.47
N HIS A 19 -3.60 -0.39 -16.08
CA HIS A 19 -4.67 -1.39 -16.08
C HIS A 19 -4.16 -2.80 -16.39
N ARG A 20 -3.52 -2.98 -17.54
CA ARG A 20 -3.00 -4.29 -17.97
C ARG A 20 -1.97 -4.87 -17.00
N SER A 21 -1.03 -4.03 -16.55
CA SER A 21 0.03 -4.47 -15.65
C SER A 21 -0.48 -4.74 -14.24
N PHE A 22 -1.47 -3.97 -13.77
CA PHE A 22 -2.15 -4.21 -12.50
C PHE A 22 -2.87 -5.57 -12.50
N LEU A 23 -3.64 -5.89 -13.55
CA LEU A 23 -4.31 -7.18 -13.67
C LEU A 23 -3.32 -8.35 -13.68
N ALA A 24 -2.21 -8.23 -14.41
CA ALA A 24 -1.15 -9.23 -14.38
C ALA A 24 -0.54 -9.39 -12.97
N SER A 25 -0.41 -8.30 -12.21
CA SER A 25 0.03 -8.35 -10.81
C SER A 25 -0.98 -9.07 -9.92
N VAL A 26 -2.28 -8.83 -10.10
CA VAL A 26 -3.34 -9.56 -9.38
C VAL A 26 -3.21 -11.07 -9.64
N ASP A 27 -3.04 -11.47 -10.89
CA ASP A 27 -2.89 -12.89 -11.26
C ASP A 27 -1.66 -13.53 -10.61
N GLU A 28 -0.54 -12.80 -10.49
CA GLU A 28 0.65 -13.26 -9.77
C GLU A 28 0.41 -13.44 -8.27
N PHE A 29 -0.31 -12.52 -7.62
CA PHE A 29 -0.66 -12.65 -6.20
C PHE A 29 -1.59 -13.83 -5.95
N VAL A 30 -2.57 -14.05 -6.83
CA VAL A 30 -3.46 -15.22 -6.77
C VAL A 30 -2.66 -16.52 -6.90
N ALA A 31 -1.76 -16.59 -7.88
CA ALA A 31 -0.90 -17.75 -8.08
C ALA A 31 0.05 -18.01 -6.90
N ALA A 32 0.45 -16.97 -6.17
CA ALA A 32 1.25 -17.07 -4.95
C ALA A 32 0.43 -17.41 -3.68
N GLY A 33 -0.90 -17.46 -3.75
CA GLY A 33 -1.78 -17.66 -2.59
C GLY A 33 -1.91 -16.39 -1.69
N GLU A 34 -1.54 -15.22 -2.20
CA GLU A 34 -1.45 -13.96 -1.48
C GLU A 34 -2.50 -12.94 -1.96
N THR A 35 -3.72 -13.38 -2.26
CA THR A 35 -4.79 -12.55 -2.85
C THR A 35 -5.08 -11.27 -2.05
N HIS A 36 -4.94 -11.31 -0.73
CA HIS A 36 -5.14 -10.14 0.14
C HIS A 36 -4.13 -9.00 -0.09
N HIS A 37 -3.02 -9.27 -0.77
CA HIS A 37 -2.02 -8.27 -1.16
C HIS A 37 -2.20 -7.75 -2.59
N ALA A 38 -3.12 -8.35 -3.37
CA ALA A 38 -3.26 -8.10 -4.80
C ALA A 38 -3.72 -6.68 -5.19
N GLY A 39 -4.10 -5.85 -4.23
CA GLY A 39 -4.62 -4.51 -4.51
C GLY A 39 -6.11 -4.49 -4.85
N LEU A 40 -6.77 -5.63 -4.81
CA LEU A 40 -8.24 -5.71 -4.86
C LEU A 40 -8.82 -5.07 -3.60
N LEU A 41 -9.94 -4.40 -3.76
CA LEU A 41 -10.56 -3.64 -2.67
C LEU A 41 -11.99 -4.16 -2.47
N SER A 42 -12.29 -4.53 -1.23
CA SER A 42 -13.63 -4.91 -0.79
C SER A 42 -13.89 -4.28 0.58
N TRP A 43 -14.73 -3.27 0.60
CA TRP A 43 -15.14 -2.60 1.83
C TRP A 43 -16.63 -2.85 2.08
N PRO A 44 -16.98 -3.39 3.26
CA PRO A 44 -18.37 -3.69 3.58
C PRO A 44 -19.20 -2.41 3.72
N ALA A 45 -20.48 -2.54 3.42
CA ALA A 45 -21.45 -1.50 3.74
C ALA A 45 -21.57 -1.33 5.27
N ASP A 46 -21.77 -0.08 5.71
CA ASP A 46 -22.21 0.25 7.05
C ASP A 46 -23.33 1.31 7.01
N ARG A 47 -23.66 1.94 8.14
CA ARG A 47 -24.75 2.95 8.20
C ARG A 47 -24.45 4.21 7.37
N THR A 48 -23.19 4.48 7.05
CA THR A 48 -22.72 5.72 6.44
C THR A 48 -22.08 5.49 5.08
N PHE A 49 -21.75 4.25 4.75
CA PHE A 49 -21.05 3.85 3.56
C PHE A 49 -21.78 2.69 2.86
N PRO A 50 -22.08 2.78 1.55
CA PRO A 50 -22.87 1.78 0.82
C PRO A 50 -22.15 0.46 0.56
N GLY A 51 -20.85 0.38 0.87
CA GLY A 51 -19.98 -0.71 0.44
C GLY A 51 -19.42 -0.48 -0.96
N ILE A 52 -18.28 -1.10 -1.23
CA ILE A 52 -17.69 -1.14 -2.57
C ILE A 52 -16.85 -2.41 -2.70
N GLU A 53 -16.88 -3.01 -3.87
CA GLU A 53 -16.07 -4.19 -4.17
C GLU A 53 -15.53 -4.13 -5.58
N PHE A 54 -14.21 -4.33 -5.72
CA PHE A 54 -13.53 -4.49 -6.98
C PHE A 54 -12.87 -5.86 -7.03
N THR A 55 -13.40 -6.73 -7.89
CA THR A 55 -12.87 -8.09 -8.08
C THR A 55 -11.92 -8.13 -9.28
N ARG A 56 -11.11 -9.18 -9.38
CA ARG A 56 -10.27 -9.42 -10.56
C ARG A 56 -11.09 -9.40 -11.86
N THR A 57 -12.30 -9.99 -11.82
CA THR A 57 -13.18 -10.07 -12.99
C THR A 57 -13.82 -8.72 -13.31
N SER A 58 -14.35 -8.00 -12.32
CA SER A 58 -14.93 -6.68 -12.59
C SER A 58 -13.91 -5.70 -13.16
N LEU A 59 -12.66 -5.80 -12.72
CA LEU A 59 -11.56 -4.94 -13.19
C LEU A 59 -11.04 -5.29 -14.59
N GLU A 60 -11.56 -6.31 -15.27
CA GLU A 60 -11.31 -6.51 -16.70
C GLU A 60 -11.92 -5.39 -17.55
N ASP A 61 -13.01 -4.80 -17.07
CA ASP A 61 -13.58 -3.61 -17.67
C ASP A 61 -12.71 -2.38 -17.35
N PRO A 62 -12.16 -1.67 -18.37
CA PRO A 62 -11.40 -0.46 -18.16
C PRO A 62 -12.14 0.62 -17.36
N ALA A 63 -13.46 0.71 -17.48
CA ALA A 63 -14.27 1.68 -16.76
C ALA A 63 -14.30 1.37 -15.26
N GLU A 64 -14.41 0.09 -14.88
CA GLU A 64 -14.34 -0.34 -13.48
C GLU A 64 -12.93 -0.14 -12.90
N PHE A 65 -11.89 -0.34 -13.71
CA PHE A 65 -10.53 -0.03 -13.29
C PHE A 65 -10.32 1.48 -13.07
N GLU A 66 -10.85 2.32 -13.95
CA GLU A 66 -10.83 3.78 -13.78
C GLU A 66 -11.62 4.20 -12.51
N HIS A 67 -12.73 3.54 -12.24
CA HIS A 67 -13.50 3.74 -11.01
C HIS A 67 -12.68 3.37 -9.77
N LEU A 68 -11.99 2.21 -9.75
CA LEU A 68 -11.06 1.85 -8.67
C LEU A 68 -10.00 2.93 -8.46
N VAL A 69 -9.35 3.38 -9.54
CA VAL A 69 -8.33 4.42 -9.48
C VAL A 69 -8.89 5.72 -8.87
N GLY A 70 -10.03 6.17 -9.37
CA GLY A 70 -10.72 7.36 -8.84
C GLY A 70 -11.08 7.20 -7.37
N PHE A 71 -11.64 6.07 -6.99
CA PHE A 71 -11.99 5.78 -5.60
C PHE A 71 -10.76 5.85 -4.68
N VAL A 72 -9.67 5.18 -5.03
CA VAL A 72 -8.44 5.17 -4.24
C VAL A 72 -7.86 6.59 -4.09
N LEU A 73 -7.87 7.38 -5.16
CA LEU A 73 -7.38 8.76 -5.12
C LEU A 73 -8.20 9.66 -4.19
N THR A 74 -9.53 9.47 -4.12
CA THR A 74 -10.37 10.27 -3.22
C THR A 74 -10.11 9.97 -1.75
N GLN A 75 -9.59 8.78 -1.39
CA GLN A 75 -9.43 8.37 0.01
C GLN A 75 -8.38 9.18 0.79
N ARG A 76 -7.56 9.97 0.10
CA ARG A 76 -6.64 10.93 0.74
C ARG A 76 -7.36 12.13 1.36
N ASP A 77 -8.58 12.42 0.94
CA ASP A 77 -9.41 13.48 1.54
C ASP A 77 -10.13 12.93 2.80
N PRO A 78 -9.94 13.55 3.98
CA PRO A 78 -10.66 13.16 5.19
C PRO A 78 -12.19 13.23 5.06
N ALA A 79 -12.73 14.07 4.18
CA ALA A 79 -14.16 14.21 3.93
C ALA A 79 -14.74 13.10 3.04
N SER A 80 -13.91 12.28 2.39
CA SER A 80 -14.40 11.20 1.53
C SER A 80 -15.16 10.14 2.31
N SER A 81 -16.21 9.61 1.68
CA SER A 81 -17.02 8.53 2.25
C SER A 81 -16.23 7.24 2.40
N ARG A 82 -16.27 6.64 3.58
CA ARG A 82 -15.65 5.36 3.92
C ARG A 82 -16.37 4.70 5.09
N PRO A 83 -16.20 3.37 5.31
CA PRO A 83 -16.71 2.72 6.51
C PRO A 83 -16.11 3.37 7.78
N ARG A 84 -16.92 3.46 8.84
CA ARG A 84 -16.52 4.15 10.09
C ARG A 84 -15.22 3.63 10.72
N ALA A 85 -14.89 2.35 10.49
CA ALA A 85 -13.67 1.74 11.01
C ALA A 85 -12.41 2.11 10.22
N TYR A 86 -12.54 2.80 9.08
CA TYR A 86 -11.44 3.16 8.19
C TYR A 86 -11.07 4.62 8.35
N VAL A 87 -9.81 4.92 8.16
CA VAL A 87 -9.25 6.28 8.22
C VAL A 87 -8.88 6.78 6.82
N ALA A 88 -8.68 8.09 6.68
CA ALA A 88 -8.12 8.64 5.45
C ALA A 88 -6.72 8.07 5.19
N TYR A 89 -6.40 7.83 3.92
CA TYR A 89 -5.09 7.31 3.54
C TYR A 89 -4.67 7.81 2.17
N THR A 90 -3.37 7.90 1.97
CA THR A 90 -2.74 8.13 0.67
C THR A 90 -2.17 6.82 0.17
N GLU A 91 -2.56 6.38 -1.01
CA GLU A 91 -1.91 5.27 -1.70
C GLU A 91 -1.08 5.78 -2.87
N LEU A 92 0.14 5.26 -2.99
CA LEU A 92 1.01 5.46 -4.14
C LEU A 92 1.37 4.09 -4.72
N TRP A 93 1.52 4.05 -6.04
CA TRP A 93 1.93 2.85 -6.74
C TRP A 93 3.42 2.90 -7.08
N MET A 94 4.08 1.75 -6.91
CA MET A 94 5.44 1.53 -7.37
C MET A 94 5.38 1.22 -8.86
N ALA A 95 6.08 1.97 -9.69
CA ALA A 95 6.05 1.80 -11.13
C ALA A 95 7.43 1.95 -11.78
N GLU A 96 7.69 1.19 -12.84
CA GLU A 96 8.80 1.39 -13.78
C GLU A 96 8.17 1.56 -15.19
N GLY A 97 8.24 2.76 -15.75
CA GLY A 97 7.51 3.07 -17.00
C GLY A 97 6.00 2.84 -16.85
N ASP A 98 5.42 1.94 -17.64
CA ASP A 98 4.02 1.54 -17.55
C ASP A 98 3.80 0.22 -16.78
N GLU A 99 4.84 -0.30 -16.13
CA GLU A 99 4.76 -1.49 -15.30
C GLU A 99 4.39 -1.13 -13.85
N TYR A 100 3.28 -1.69 -13.38
CA TYR A 100 2.89 -1.69 -11.97
C TYR A 100 3.68 -2.77 -11.21
N LEU A 101 4.42 -2.36 -10.19
CA LEU A 101 5.29 -3.23 -9.39
C LEU A 101 4.78 -3.48 -7.98
N GLY A 102 3.73 -2.77 -7.56
CA GLY A 102 3.17 -2.87 -6.24
C GLY A 102 2.62 -1.54 -5.72
N ARG A 103 2.26 -1.52 -4.45
CA ARG A 103 1.66 -0.35 -3.81
C ARG A 103 2.24 -0.11 -2.42
N ILE A 104 2.10 1.12 -1.96
CA ILE A 104 2.38 1.55 -0.58
C ILE A 104 1.30 2.53 -0.17
N SER A 105 0.75 2.34 1.03
CA SER A 105 -0.29 3.22 1.58
C SER A 105 0.14 3.82 2.91
N LEU A 106 -0.22 5.07 3.14
CA LEU A 106 -0.04 5.81 4.38
C LEU A 106 -1.42 6.16 4.96
N ARG A 107 -1.77 5.59 6.10
CA ARG A 107 -2.94 5.98 6.90
C ARG A 107 -2.59 7.26 7.65
N HIS A 108 -3.46 8.27 7.56
CA HIS A 108 -3.15 9.60 8.08
C HIS A 108 -3.25 9.70 9.60
N GLU A 109 -3.92 8.73 10.22
CA GLU A 109 -4.07 8.62 11.67
C GLU A 109 -4.14 7.16 12.10
N LEU A 110 -3.90 6.89 13.36
CA LEU A 110 -4.06 5.58 13.97
C LEU A 110 -5.33 5.53 14.80
N ASN A 111 -6.27 4.65 14.42
CA ASN A 111 -7.31 4.18 15.32
C ASN A 111 -6.78 2.99 16.15
N GLU A 112 -7.58 2.46 17.06
CA GLU A 112 -7.18 1.36 17.95
C GLU A 112 -6.67 0.13 17.19
N LEU A 113 -7.36 -0.26 16.10
CA LEU A 113 -6.95 -1.39 15.26
C LEU A 113 -5.59 -1.13 14.59
N LEU A 114 -5.41 0.04 14.00
CA LEU A 114 -4.18 0.42 13.33
C LEU A 114 -3.01 0.58 14.31
N TYR A 115 -3.28 1.12 15.49
CA TYR A 115 -2.28 1.22 16.56
C TYR A 115 -1.81 -0.16 17.03
N THR A 116 -2.73 -1.13 17.12
CA THR A 116 -2.40 -2.47 17.61
C THR A 116 -1.78 -3.34 16.51
N TRP A 117 -2.32 -3.29 15.29
CA TRP A 117 -2.07 -4.31 14.27
C TRP A 117 -1.61 -3.76 12.92
N GLY A 118 -2.15 -2.65 12.42
CA GLY A 118 -1.98 -2.20 11.03
C GLY A 118 -0.89 -1.17 10.79
N GLY A 119 -0.56 -0.33 11.78
CA GLY A 119 0.38 0.79 11.64
C GLY A 119 -0.08 1.88 10.66
N HIS A 120 0.77 2.90 10.48
CA HIS A 120 0.55 3.96 9.49
C HIS A 120 0.83 3.47 8.05
N ILE A 121 1.87 2.67 7.84
CA ILE A 121 2.33 2.31 6.50
C ILE A 121 2.13 0.82 6.24
N GLY A 122 1.51 0.49 5.11
CA GLY A 122 1.45 -0.85 4.56
C GLY A 122 1.93 -0.88 3.11
N TYR A 123 2.62 -1.94 2.70
CA TYR A 123 3.10 -2.08 1.32
C TYR A 123 3.06 -3.54 0.85
N ALA A 124 2.92 -3.70 -0.46
CA ALA A 124 3.01 -4.98 -1.12
C ALA A 124 3.73 -4.84 -2.46
N VAL A 125 4.70 -5.71 -2.72
CA VAL A 125 5.44 -5.76 -3.98
C VAL A 125 4.95 -6.96 -4.78
N ARG A 126 4.60 -6.73 -6.06
CA ARG A 126 4.24 -7.75 -7.04
C ARG A 126 5.23 -8.92 -6.98
N PRO A 127 4.79 -10.19 -6.91
CA PRO A 127 5.66 -11.34 -6.74
C PRO A 127 6.86 -11.38 -7.69
N GLY A 128 6.64 -11.17 -8.99
CA GLY A 128 7.68 -11.14 -10.00
C GLY A 128 8.67 -9.96 -9.93
N ALA A 129 8.36 -8.94 -9.11
CA ALA A 129 9.22 -7.77 -8.91
C ALA A 129 9.96 -7.77 -7.56
N ARG A 130 9.79 -8.80 -6.73
CA ARG A 130 10.43 -8.88 -5.40
C ARG A 130 11.94 -9.03 -5.48
N ARG A 131 12.62 -8.77 -4.35
CA ARG A 131 14.08 -8.91 -4.17
C ARG A 131 14.93 -7.96 -5.04
N ARG A 132 14.32 -6.87 -5.49
CA ARG A 132 14.95 -5.81 -6.31
C ARG A 132 15.07 -4.47 -5.58
N GLY A 133 14.75 -4.44 -4.27
CA GLY A 133 14.86 -3.24 -3.44
C GLY A 133 13.65 -2.29 -3.50
N HIS A 134 12.58 -2.64 -4.22
CA HIS A 134 11.41 -1.77 -4.41
C HIS A 134 10.71 -1.40 -3.10
N ALA A 135 10.52 -2.37 -2.18
CA ALA A 135 9.91 -2.09 -0.87
C ALA A 135 10.73 -1.05 -0.07
N SER A 136 12.06 -1.20 -0.03
CA SER A 136 12.94 -0.28 0.69
C SER A 136 12.93 1.13 0.08
N ALA A 137 12.94 1.22 -1.26
CA ALA A 137 12.86 2.49 -1.95
C ALA A 137 11.49 3.16 -1.74
N ALA A 138 10.40 2.37 -1.81
CA ALA A 138 9.04 2.85 -1.57
C ALA A 138 8.86 3.35 -0.14
N LEU A 139 9.35 2.60 0.86
CA LEU A 139 9.26 3.00 2.26
C LEU A 139 10.02 4.32 2.52
N LYS A 140 11.23 4.48 1.98
CA LYS A 140 11.97 5.74 2.05
C LYS A 140 11.20 6.90 1.42
N GLY A 141 10.60 6.70 0.25
CA GLY A 141 9.77 7.71 -0.39
C GLY A 141 8.52 8.07 0.42
N MET A 142 7.87 7.08 1.06
CA MET A 142 6.69 7.33 1.88
C MET A 142 7.04 8.05 3.19
N ILE A 143 8.19 7.80 3.79
CA ILE A 143 8.72 8.54 4.94
C ILE A 143 8.82 10.04 4.64
N GLU A 144 9.25 10.42 3.43
CA GLU A 144 9.27 11.82 3.01
C GLU A 144 7.85 12.41 2.87
N VAL A 145 6.86 11.59 2.53
CA VAL A 145 5.45 12.01 2.57
C VAL A 145 5.00 12.24 4.01
N CYS A 146 5.34 11.33 4.94
CA CYS A 146 5.03 11.48 6.37
C CYS A 146 5.58 12.79 6.93
N ARG A 147 6.85 13.13 6.65
CA ARG A 147 7.46 14.41 7.06
C ARG A 147 6.68 15.61 6.57
N ARG A 148 6.28 15.62 5.28
CA ARG A 148 5.51 16.73 4.71
C ARG A 148 4.11 16.86 5.32
N MET A 149 3.54 15.75 5.79
CA MET A 149 2.21 15.71 6.43
C MET A 149 2.27 15.93 7.94
N GLY A 150 3.46 15.99 8.56
CA GLY A 150 3.62 16.12 10.00
C GLY A 150 3.19 14.87 10.78
N ILE A 151 3.26 13.69 10.16
CA ILE A 151 3.00 12.40 10.81
C ILE A 151 4.31 11.89 11.39
N ASP A 152 4.52 12.10 12.67
CA ASP A 152 5.75 11.76 13.41
C ASP A 152 5.41 11.50 14.89
N PRO A 153 5.81 10.34 15.48
CA PRO A 153 6.51 9.22 14.85
C PRO A 153 5.61 8.34 13.98
N VAL A 154 6.22 7.52 13.10
CA VAL A 154 5.52 6.61 12.19
C VAL A 154 5.57 5.18 12.72
N LEU A 155 4.41 4.59 12.98
CA LEU A 155 4.28 3.16 13.34
C LEU A 155 4.20 2.31 12.07
N ILE A 156 5.03 1.27 11.98
CA ILE A 156 4.97 0.26 10.92
C ILE A 156 4.94 -1.12 11.57
N THR A 157 4.12 -2.02 11.01
CA THR A 157 4.01 -3.39 11.52
C THR A 157 4.30 -4.41 10.43
N CYS A 158 4.77 -5.60 10.84
CA CYS A 158 4.86 -6.76 9.95
C CYS A 158 4.57 -8.04 10.72
N ASP A 159 4.20 -9.11 10.02
CA ASP A 159 4.04 -10.43 10.63
C ASP A 159 5.37 -10.93 11.21
N VAL A 160 5.29 -11.69 12.30
CA VAL A 160 6.49 -12.22 13.01
C VAL A 160 7.37 -13.11 12.11
N ASP A 161 6.77 -13.75 11.13
CA ASP A 161 7.43 -14.61 10.14
C ASP A 161 7.80 -13.88 8.83
N ASN A 162 7.42 -12.60 8.69
CA ASN A 162 7.72 -11.80 7.50
C ASN A 162 9.09 -11.14 7.58
N GLU A 163 10.14 -11.96 7.56
CA GLU A 163 11.55 -11.52 7.62
C GLU A 163 11.91 -10.46 6.54
N PRO A 164 11.43 -10.54 5.27
CA PRO A 164 11.71 -9.49 4.29
C PRO A 164 11.15 -8.12 4.69
N SER A 165 9.95 -8.06 5.25
CA SER A 165 9.34 -6.81 5.72
C SER A 165 10.09 -6.28 6.93
N ARG A 166 10.43 -7.14 7.91
CA ARG A 166 11.23 -6.78 9.07
C ARG A 166 12.52 -6.07 8.68
N ARG A 167 13.32 -6.68 7.80
CA ARG A 167 14.58 -6.09 7.31
C ARG A 167 14.38 -4.77 6.57
N THR A 168 13.27 -4.63 5.86
CA THR A 168 12.93 -3.38 5.16
C THR A 168 12.66 -2.25 6.16
N ILE A 169 11.91 -2.54 7.22
CA ILE A 169 11.56 -1.58 8.28
C ILE A 169 12.81 -1.19 9.10
N GLU A 170 13.58 -2.17 9.55
CA GLU A 170 14.83 -1.95 10.30
C GLU A 170 15.85 -1.16 9.46
N GLY A 171 15.97 -1.50 8.16
CA GLY A 171 16.84 -0.77 7.22
C GLY A 171 16.40 0.67 6.91
N ALA A 172 15.16 1.02 7.25
CA ALA A 172 14.62 2.39 7.18
C ALA A 172 14.74 3.17 8.50
N GLY A 173 15.34 2.57 9.53
CA GLY A 173 15.53 3.19 10.85
C GLY A 173 14.45 2.81 11.86
N GLY A 174 13.66 1.78 11.58
CA GLY A 174 12.62 1.30 12.51
C GLY A 174 13.22 0.75 13.80
N THR A 175 12.77 1.28 14.93
CA THR A 175 13.08 0.80 16.27
C THR A 175 11.97 -0.11 16.76
N TYR A 176 12.33 -1.35 17.11
CA TYR A 176 11.37 -2.33 17.62
C TYR A 176 10.80 -1.88 18.96
N GLU A 177 9.48 -1.93 19.11
CA GLU A 177 8.77 -1.64 20.35
C GLU A 177 8.36 -2.94 21.05
N ASP A 178 7.48 -3.70 20.43
CA ASP A 178 6.90 -4.92 21.00
C ASP A 178 6.29 -5.83 19.91
N THR A 179 5.74 -6.95 20.37
CA THR A 179 4.94 -7.86 19.52
C THR A 179 3.52 -7.94 20.07
N ARG A 180 2.53 -7.62 19.23
CA ARG A 180 1.10 -7.74 19.55
C ARG A 180 0.37 -8.54 18.49
N GLU A 181 -0.43 -9.50 18.91
CA GLU A 181 -1.30 -10.31 18.03
C GLU A 181 -0.57 -10.84 16.78
N GLY A 182 0.67 -11.33 16.94
CA GLY A 182 1.48 -11.85 15.84
C GLY A 182 2.12 -10.80 14.92
N LYS A 183 2.06 -9.52 15.30
CA LYS A 183 2.73 -8.42 14.57
C LYS A 183 3.90 -7.89 15.38
N LEU A 184 5.06 -7.77 14.72
CA LEU A 184 6.18 -6.96 15.18
C LEU A 184 5.85 -5.49 14.91
N ARG A 185 6.05 -4.62 15.90
CA ARG A 185 5.76 -3.19 15.83
C ARG A 185 7.05 -2.39 15.92
N TYR A 186 7.20 -1.45 15.01
CA TYR A 186 8.38 -0.60 14.88
C TYR A 186 7.97 0.87 14.77
N TRP A 187 8.70 1.74 15.46
CA TRP A 187 8.56 3.18 15.33
C TRP A 187 9.73 3.77 14.54
N ILE A 188 9.44 4.74 13.70
CA ILE A 188 10.42 5.57 13.00
C ILE A 188 10.19 7.00 13.43
N ASP A 189 11.17 7.61 14.09
CA ASP A 189 11.23 9.05 14.36
C ASP A 189 11.75 9.77 13.11
N LEU A 190 11.14 10.92 12.71
CA LEU A 190 11.39 11.57 11.42
C LEU A 190 12.20 12.88 11.52
#